data_fd0986e28a2694bc7544a17491c8eed9
#
_entry.id   fd0986e28a2694bc7544a17491c8eed9
#
_cell.length_a   1.000
_cell.length_b   1.000
_cell.length_c   1.000
_cell.angle_alpha   90.00
_cell.angle_beta   90.00
_cell.angle_gamma   90.00
#
_symmetry.space_group_name_H-M   'P 1'
#
loop_
_entity.id
_entity.type
_entity.pdbx_description
1 polymer ?
#
loop_
_entity_poly.entity_id
_entity_poly.type
_entity_poly.pdbx_seq_one_letter_code
_entity_poly.pdbx_strand_id
1 'polypeptide(L)'
;EDIIGMINDLGIAVHETAPDADDLLAEGDSTDEVAAEEAAAALVAVENEAGRTTDPVRMYMREMGTVELLTREGEIVIAKRIEEGIRDVLNAVSHFPGPVELTLDKFEATQKDEGKLADLLIGFLNPVENVIPAAQVVPGEKKEDDDSEENKGADPVLAAERFAILEKQFKKAERAIKKYDRSSTQGAKELEALGEAFQFFKFVPKHYDALVQMVRDTHGQIRRQERHIMNTCTRRAKMPRKVFLENFAGHEADMKWVPKQIKAGHSKLKKFEDDIFRAQKRIKQASERVGLEVIEIKDI
;
A
#
# COMPACT_ATOMS: atom_id res chain seq x y z
N GLU A 1 45.61 8.38 -15.50
CA GLU A 1 45.79 9.88 -15.56
C GLU A 1 44.47 10.56 -15.96
N ASP A 2 43.69 10.00 -16.86
CA ASP A 2 42.42 10.64 -17.30
C ASP A 2 41.35 10.70 -16.21
N ILE A 3 41.34 9.75 -15.26
CA ILE A 3 40.35 9.70 -14.19
C ILE A 3 40.61 10.79 -13.15
N ILE A 4 41.88 11.06 -12.83
CA ILE A 4 42.26 12.11 -11.86
C ILE A 4 41.98 13.49 -12.45
N GLY A 5 42.17 13.67 -13.77
CA GLY A 5 41.81 14.87 -14.49
C GLY A 5 40.31 15.14 -14.43
N MET A 6 39.50 14.12 -14.64
CA MET A 6 38.04 14.23 -14.60
C MET A 6 37.48 14.54 -13.20
N ILE A 7 38.15 14.02 -12.15
CA ILE A 7 37.79 14.30 -10.75
C ILE A 7 38.14 15.75 -10.39
N ASN A 8 39.32 16.23 -10.85
CA ASN A 8 39.72 17.64 -10.65
C ASN A 8 38.82 18.64 -11.40
N ASP A 9 38.35 18.28 -12.60
CA ASP A 9 37.40 19.11 -13.38
C ASP A 9 36.02 19.20 -12.71
N LEU A 10 35.68 18.23 -11.86
CA LEU A 10 34.48 18.24 -11.01
C LEU A 10 34.66 19.02 -9.70
N GLY A 11 35.80 19.69 -9.51
CA GLY A 11 36.09 20.52 -8.34
C GLY A 11 36.48 19.73 -7.09
N ILE A 12 36.79 18.42 -7.23
CA ILE A 12 37.24 17.56 -6.13
C ILE A 12 38.77 17.51 -6.17
N ALA A 13 39.43 18.13 -5.20
CA ALA A 13 40.87 18.08 -5.09
C ALA A 13 41.35 16.68 -4.68
N VAL A 14 42.20 16.04 -5.50
CA VAL A 14 42.81 14.74 -5.21
C VAL A 14 44.21 14.96 -4.66
N HIS A 15 44.44 14.57 -3.41
CA HIS A 15 45.72 14.67 -2.73
C HIS A 15 46.39 13.30 -2.59
N GLU A 16 47.72 13.21 -2.82
CA GLU A 16 48.51 12.00 -2.63
C GLU A 16 48.71 11.62 -1.15
N THR A 17 48.61 12.59 -0.25
CA THR A 17 48.68 12.42 1.20
C THR A 17 47.44 13.07 1.84
N ALA A 18 46.96 12.50 2.95
CA ALA A 18 45.83 13.04 3.67
C ALA A 18 46.16 14.49 4.15
N PRO A 19 45.34 15.50 3.77
CA PRO A 19 45.53 16.86 4.22
C PRO A 19 45.29 16.97 5.73
N ASP A 20 46.01 17.93 6.37
CA ASP A 20 45.78 18.20 7.79
C ASP A 20 44.39 18.80 8.04
N ALA A 21 43.86 18.54 9.26
CA ALA A 21 42.52 18.97 9.64
C ALA A 21 42.31 20.51 9.55
N ASP A 22 43.36 21.30 9.68
CA ASP A 22 43.31 22.76 9.57
C ASP A 22 43.20 23.25 8.12
N ASP A 23 43.73 22.52 7.15
CA ASP A 23 43.60 22.82 5.72
C ASP A 23 42.15 22.55 5.23
N LEU A 24 41.48 21.49 5.74
CA LEU A 24 40.09 21.14 5.43
C LEU A 24 39.09 22.21 5.98
N LEU A 25 39.45 22.89 7.05
CA LEU A 25 38.60 23.94 7.61
C LEU A 25 38.72 25.28 6.87
N ALA A 26 39.83 25.48 6.14
CA ALA A 26 40.08 26.70 5.36
C ALA A 26 39.40 26.67 3.96
N GLU A 27 39.17 25.49 3.39
CA GLU A 27 38.48 25.30 2.10
C GLU A 27 36.94 25.10 2.23
N GLY A 28 36.37 25.13 3.43
CA GLY A 28 35.02 24.77 3.80
C GLY A 28 33.88 25.70 3.41
N ASP A 29 34.00 26.58 2.41
CA ASP A 29 32.93 27.55 2.11
C ASP A 29 32.33 27.50 0.70
N SER A 30 32.31 26.36 0.01
CA SER A 30 31.42 26.19 -1.16
C SER A 30 31.39 24.80 -1.74
N THR A 31 31.19 23.77 -0.94
CA THR A 31 30.75 22.52 -1.55
C THR A 31 29.26 22.64 -1.88
N ASP A 32 28.97 22.85 -3.15
CA ASP A 32 27.60 22.79 -3.66
C ASP A 32 27.09 21.34 -3.45
N GLU A 33 26.27 21.17 -2.42
CA GLU A 33 25.70 19.87 -2.00
C GLU A 33 25.01 19.16 -3.19
N VAL A 34 24.51 19.94 -4.15
CA VAL A 34 23.88 19.46 -5.37
C VAL A 34 24.92 18.87 -6.33
N ALA A 35 26.09 19.50 -6.46
CA ALA A 35 27.18 18.99 -7.30
C ALA A 35 27.79 17.71 -6.72
N ALA A 36 27.88 17.61 -5.39
CA ALA A 36 28.34 16.39 -4.72
C ALA A 36 27.35 15.22 -4.86
N GLU A 37 26.04 15.50 -4.80
CA GLU A 37 24.99 14.49 -5.01
C GLU A 37 24.94 14.05 -6.48
N GLU A 38 25.14 14.97 -7.43
CA GLU A 38 25.18 14.68 -8.86
C GLU A 38 26.43 13.87 -9.25
N ALA A 39 27.58 14.17 -8.63
CA ALA A 39 28.82 13.40 -8.80
C ALA A 39 28.72 12.00 -8.18
N ALA A 40 28.10 11.86 -7.01
CA ALA A 40 27.84 10.57 -6.38
C ALA A 40 26.89 9.72 -7.24
N ALA A 41 25.84 10.33 -7.80
CA ALA A 41 24.92 9.65 -8.72
C ALA A 41 25.59 9.22 -10.02
N ALA A 42 26.51 10.05 -10.57
CA ALA A 42 27.29 9.70 -11.76
C ALA A 42 28.28 8.56 -11.49
N LEU A 43 28.94 8.54 -10.34
CA LEU A 43 29.84 7.44 -9.90
C LEU A 43 29.09 6.12 -9.77
N VAL A 44 27.93 6.12 -9.13
CA VAL A 44 27.06 4.93 -9.01
C VAL A 44 26.56 4.47 -10.39
N ALA A 45 26.29 5.38 -11.31
CA ALA A 45 25.91 5.05 -12.68
C ALA A 45 27.06 4.37 -13.45
N VAL A 46 28.29 4.90 -13.33
CA VAL A 46 29.49 4.35 -13.97
C VAL A 46 29.86 2.99 -13.35
N GLU A 47 29.77 2.82 -12.04
CA GLU A 47 30.01 1.55 -11.35
C GLU A 47 28.99 0.48 -11.77
N ASN A 48 27.74 0.87 -11.97
CA ASN A 48 26.68 0.02 -12.53
C ASN A 48 26.91 -0.31 -14.02
N GLU A 49 27.50 0.57 -14.81
CA GLU A 49 27.81 0.32 -16.24
C GLU A 49 29.05 -0.54 -16.43
N ALA A 50 30.11 -0.32 -15.65
CA ALA A 50 31.38 -1.07 -15.77
C ALA A 50 31.24 -2.57 -15.45
N GLY A 51 30.19 -2.96 -14.70
CA GLY A 51 29.87 -4.37 -14.38
C GLY A 51 28.86 -5.04 -15.31
N ARG A 52 28.22 -4.32 -16.22
CA ARG A 52 27.17 -4.85 -17.10
C ARG A 52 27.77 -5.47 -18.35
N THR A 53 27.95 -6.78 -18.35
CA THR A 53 28.16 -7.51 -19.59
C THR A 53 26.84 -7.55 -20.36
N THR A 54 26.87 -7.23 -21.65
CA THR A 54 25.73 -7.33 -22.57
C THR A 54 25.34 -8.78 -22.92
N ASP A 55 26.09 -9.76 -22.41
CA ASP A 55 25.78 -11.18 -22.57
C ASP A 55 24.60 -11.58 -21.65
N PRO A 56 23.43 -11.91 -22.22
CA PRO A 56 22.23 -12.25 -21.47
C PRO A 56 22.43 -13.51 -20.62
N VAL A 57 23.32 -14.43 -21.01
CA VAL A 57 23.62 -15.63 -20.24
C VAL A 57 24.37 -15.28 -18.96
N ARG A 58 25.35 -14.40 -19.02
CA ARG A 58 26.09 -13.94 -17.82
C ARG A 58 25.19 -13.13 -16.89
N MET A 59 24.33 -12.28 -17.45
CA MET A 59 23.35 -11.55 -16.63
C MET A 59 22.42 -12.52 -15.88
N TYR A 60 21.87 -13.49 -16.58
CA TYR A 60 21.01 -14.51 -15.99
C TYR A 60 21.74 -15.32 -14.88
N MET A 61 22.96 -15.78 -15.17
CA MET A 61 23.75 -16.54 -14.18
C MET A 61 24.13 -15.71 -12.95
N ARG A 62 24.38 -14.42 -13.12
CA ARG A 62 24.64 -13.51 -12.00
C ARG A 62 23.38 -13.27 -11.19
N GLU A 63 22.25 -13.02 -11.82
CA GLU A 63 20.98 -12.81 -11.13
C GLU A 63 20.51 -14.08 -10.40
N MET A 64 20.66 -15.25 -11.04
CA MET A 64 20.38 -16.54 -10.40
C MET A 64 21.29 -16.83 -9.19
N GLY A 65 22.56 -16.39 -9.24
CA GLY A 65 23.51 -16.62 -8.15
C GLY A 65 23.36 -15.69 -6.96
N THR A 66 22.57 -14.60 -7.07
CA THR A 66 22.34 -13.65 -5.97
C THR A 66 21.31 -14.12 -4.95
N VAL A 67 20.46 -15.04 -5.32
CA VAL A 67 19.38 -15.56 -4.46
C VAL A 67 19.64 -17.04 -4.18
N GLU A 68 19.66 -17.41 -2.90
CA GLU A 68 19.79 -18.81 -2.50
C GLU A 68 18.58 -19.64 -2.95
N LEU A 69 18.81 -20.92 -3.22
CA LEU A 69 17.72 -21.86 -3.56
C LEU A 69 16.76 -21.99 -2.39
N LEU A 70 15.47 -21.88 -2.70
CA LEU A 70 14.42 -21.99 -1.71
C LEU A 70 14.34 -23.42 -1.18
N THR A 71 14.46 -23.59 0.13
CA THR A 71 14.22 -24.87 0.80
C THR A 71 12.73 -25.09 0.99
N ARG A 72 12.28 -26.35 1.12
CA ARG A 72 10.88 -26.70 1.39
C ARG A 72 10.32 -26.02 2.65
N GLU A 73 11.15 -25.92 3.68
CA GLU A 73 10.78 -25.22 4.92
C GLU A 73 10.65 -23.72 4.71
N GLY A 74 11.56 -23.12 3.93
CA GLY A 74 11.50 -21.73 3.53
C GLY A 74 10.25 -21.41 2.70
N GLU A 75 9.87 -22.30 1.78
CA GLU A 75 8.64 -22.18 0.99
C GLU A 75 7.38 -22.13 1.88
N ILE A 76 7.29 -23.02 2.86
CA ILE A 76 6.16 -23.06 3.81
C ILE A 76 6.11 -21.76 4.64
N VAL A 77 7.25 -21.25 5.10
CA VAL A 77 7.31 -19.99 5.87
C VAL A 77 6.84 -18.82 5.02
N ILE A 78 7.31 -18.73 3.77
CA ILE A 78 6.90 -17.66 2.85
C ILE A 78 5.41 -17.77 2.52
N ALA A 79 4.90 -18.97 2.24
CA ALA A 79 3.48 -19.18 1.95
C ALA A 79 2.58 -18.74 3.13
N LYS A 80 2.94 -19.13 4.36
CA LYS A 80 2.21 -18.67 5.56
C LYS A 80 2.20 -17.16 5.68
N ARG A 81 3.36 -16.51 5.46
CA ARG A 81 3.46 -15.05 5.54
C ARG A 81 2.62 -14.36 4.47
N ILE A 82 2.53 -14.93 3.26
CA ILE A 82 1.66 -14.44 2.20
C ILE A 82 0.19 -14.54 2.62
N GLU A 83 -0.22 -15.69 3.17
CA GLU A 83 -1.60 -15.89 3.65
C GLU A 83 -1.95 -14.94 4.80
N GLU A 84 -1.06 -14.73 5.75
CA GLU A 84 -1.22 -13.75 6.82
C GLU A 84 -1.40 -12.34 6.23
N GLY A 85 -0.53 -11.94 5.29
CA GLY A 85 -0.65 -10.64 4.63
C GLY A 85 -1.96 -10.46 3.85
N ILE A 86 -2.46 -11.51 3.19
CA ILE A 86 -3.77 -11.47 2.52
C ILE A 86 -4.90 -11.30 3.53
N ARG A 87 -4.85 -11.98 4.67
CA ARG A 87 -5.84 -11.84 5.75
C ARG A 87 -5.85 -10.42 6.32
N ASP A 88 -4.67 -9.87 6.61
CA ASP A 88 -4.53 -8.50 7.12
C ASP A 88 -5.13 -7.48 6.16
N VAL A 89 -4.84 -7.63 4.85
CA VAL A 89 -5.43 -6.76 3.81
C VAL A 89 -6.95 -6.92 3.75
N LEU A 90 -7.48 -8.13 3.80
CA LEU A 90 -8.94 -8.36 3.79
C LEU A 90 -9.61 -7.79 5.04
N ASN A 91 -8.96 -7.94 6.20
CA ASN A 91 -9.44 -7.35 7.44
C ASN A 91 -9.51 -5.81 7.30
N ALA A 92 -8.44 -5.16 6.86
CA ALA A 92 -8.41 -3.71 6.63
C ALA A 92 -9.47 -3.26 5.61
N VAL A 93 -9.57 -3.96 4.48
CA VAL A 93 -10.56 -3.67 3.42
C VAL A 93 -12.00 -3.80 3.90
N SER A 94 -12.29 -4.73 4.84
CA SER A 94 -13.63 -4.88 5.42
C SER A 94 -14.09 -3.68 6.24
N HIS A 95 -13.14 -2.93 6.79
CA HIS A 95 -13.43 -1.69 7.52
C HIS A 95 -13.82 -0.54 6.58
N PHE A 96 -13.53 -0.66 5.30
CA PHE A 96 -13.92 0.34 4.31
C PHE A 96 -15.35 0.09 3.83
N PRO A 97 -16.21 1.13 3.73
CA PRO A 97 -17.58 0.98 3.19
C PRO A 97 -17.55 0.59 1.73
N GLY A 98 -18.39 -0.37 1.34
CA GLY A 98 -18.58 -0.81 -0.03
C GLY A 98 -17.98 -2.17 -0.38
N PRO A 99 -16.74 -2.55 -0.01
CA PRO A 99 -16.17 -3.84 -0.38
C PRO A 99 -16.98 -5.06 0.09
N VAL A 100 -17.44 -5.05 1.34
CA VAL A 100 -18.26 -6.14 1.89
C VAL A 100 -19.62 -6.19 1.19
N GLU A 101 -20.27 -5.04 1.00
CA GLU A 101 -21.53 -4.91 0.28
C GLU A 101 -21.40 -5.43 -1.17
N LEU A 102 -20.38 -4.98 -1.90
CA LEU A 102 -20.10 -5.47 -3.26
C LEU A 102 -19.92 -7.00 -3.31
N THR A 103 -19.29 -7.56 -2.28
CA THR A 103 -19.08 -9.02 -2.20
C THR A 103 -20.38 -9.76 -1.94
N LEU A 104 -21.24 -9.24 -1.05
CA LEU A 104 -22.56 -9.79 -0.77
C LEU A 104 -23.46 -9.70 -2.00
N ASP A 105 -23.50 -8.56 -2.69
CA ASP A 105 -24.28 -8.36 -3.92
C ASP A 105 -23.87 -9.36 -5.03
N LYS A 106 -22.56 -9.56 -5.21
CA LYS A 106 -22.08 -10.55 -6.16
C LYS A 106 -22.46 -11.97 -5.77
N PHE A 107 -22.43 -12.30 -4.48
CA PHE A 107 -22.87 -13.61 -4.01
C PHE A 107 -24.38 -13.80 -4.24
N GLU A 108 -25.20 -12.80 -3.96
CA GLU A 108 -26.64 -12.86 -4.30
C GLU A 108 -26.89 -13.04 -5.80
N ALA A 109 -26.11 -12.38 -6.66
CA ALA A 109 -26.17 -12.56 -8.10
C ALA A 109 -25.84 -14.00 -8.50
N THR A 110 -24.84 -14.64 -7.85
CA THR A 110 -24.53 -16.06 -8.11
C THR A 110 -25.65 -17.00 -7.68
N GLN A 111 -26.40 -16.66 -6.63
CA GLN A 111 -27.57 -17.46 -6.20
C GLN A 111 -28.75 -17.36 -7.17
N LYS A 112 -28.84 -16.25 -7.92
CA LYS A 112 -29.89 -16.00 -8.92
C LYS A 112 -29.53 -16.51 -10.32
N ASP A 113 -28.51 -17.37 -10.45
CA ASP A 113 -27.96 -17.89 -11.71
C ASP A 113 -27.36 -16.82 -12.66
N GLU A 114 -27.11 -15.62 -12.17
CA GLU A 114 -26.47 -14.53 -12.93
C GLU A 114 -24.91 -14.59 -12.91
N GLY A 115 -24.32 -15.63 -12.29
CA GLY A 115 -22.87 -15.81 -12.18
C GLY A 115 -22.49 -17.17 -11.62
N LYS A 116 -21.19 -17.50 -11.70
CA LYS A 116 -20.66 -18.73 -11.11
C LYS A 116 -19.96 -18.43 -9.80
N LEU A 117 -20.17 -19.25 -8.78
CA LEU A 117 -19.46 -19.11 -7.49
C LEU A 117 -17.94 -19.17 -7.67
N ALA A 118 -17.46 -19.96 -8.63
CA ALA A 118 -16.05 -20.08 -8.98
C ALA A 118 -15.42 -18.76 -9.51
N ASP A 119 -16.24 -17.81 -10.00
CA ASP A 119 -15.75 -16.49 -10.42
C ASP A 119 -15.58 -15.52 -9.24
N LEU A 120 -16.15 -15.83 -8.09
CA LEU A 120 -16.08 -15.03 -6.87
C LEU A 120 -15.08 -15.61 -5.87
N LEU A 121 -15.14 -16.93 -5.64
CA LEU A 121 -14.49 -17.60 -4.54
C LEU A 121 -13.73 -18.85 -4.99
N ILE A 122 -12.46 -18.94 -4.58
CA ILE A 122 -11.63 -20.14 -4.78
C ILE A 122 -11.86 -21.14 -3.62
N GLY A 123 -12.01 -20.62 -2.39
CA GLY A 123 -12.13 -21.43 -1.19
C GLY A 123 -12.19 -20.61 0.07
N PHE A 124 -11.88 -21.25 1.19
CA PHE A 124 -11.83 -20.60 2.50
C PHE A 124 -10.46 -20.80 3.14
N LEU A 125 -9.98 -19.78 3.84
CA LEU A 125 -8.80 -19.85 4.69
C LEU A 125 -9.27 -20.23 6.09
N ASN A 126 -8.92 -21.43 6.56
CA ASN A 126 -9.31 -21.86 7.90
C ASN A 126 -8.10 -21.75 8.84
N PRO A 127 -8.13 -20.91 9.88
CA PRO A 127 -6.98 -20.74 10.77
C PRO A 127 -6.65 -21.99 11.58
N VAL A 128 -7.60 -22.92 11.72
CA VAL A 128 -7.43 -24.18 12.48
C VAL A 128 -6.92 -25.32 11.59
N GLU A 129 -7.15 -25.27 10.27
CA GLU A 129 -6.72 -26.31 9.33
C GLU A 129 -5.34 -26.07 8.72
N ASN A 130 -4.63 -25.02 9.08
CA ASN A 130 -3.21 -24.86 8.73
C ASN A 130 -2.25 -25.82 9.48
N VAL A 131 -2.78 -26.72 10.30
CA VAL A 131 -2.10 -27.96 10.63
C VAL A 131 -2.35 -28.88 9.43
N ILE A 132 -1.43 -28.91 8.47
CA ILE A 132 -1.37 -30.00 7.49
C ILE A 132 -1.37 -31.27 8.34
N PRO A 133 -2.43 -32.11 8.35
CA PRO A 133 -2.30 -33.42 8.92
C PRO A 133 -1.16 -34.03 8.12
N ALA A 134 -0.09 -34.41 8.84
CA ALA A 134 1.03 -35.12 8.22
C ALA A 134 0.38 -36.18 7.34
N ALA A 135 0.49 -36.00 6.03
CA ALA A 135 -0.10 -36.89 5.09
C ALA A 135 0.45 -38.28 5.48
N GLN A 136 -0.41 -39.12 6.02
CA GLN A 136 -0.13 -40.52 6.13
C GLN A 136 0.02 -40.96 4.68
N VAL A 137 1.23 -40.92 4.19
CA VAL A 137 1.61 -41.57 2.94
C VAL A 137 1.45 -43.02 3.21
N VAL A 138 0.28 -43.55 2.91
CA VAL A 138 0.08 -44.97 2.79
C VAL A 138 0.80 -45.38 1.51
N PRO A 139 1.89 -46.14 1.57
CA PRO A 139 2.58 -46.56 0.35
C PRO A 139 1.74 -47.68 -0.28
N GLY A 140 1.07 -47.40 -1.38
CA GLY A 140 0.49 -48.48 -2.14
C GLY A 140 -0.78 -48.28 -2.97
N GLU A 141 -1.31 -47.10 -3.12
CA GLU A 141 -2.37 -46.91 -4.13
C GLU A 141 -1.86 -46.01 -5.25
N LYS A 142 -1.58 -46.60 -6.39
CA LYS A 142 -1.49 -45.91 -7.68
C LYS A 142 -2.87 -45.37 -7.98
N LYS A 143 -3.08 -44.08 -7.74
CA LYS A 143 -4.18 -43.35 -8.37
C LYS A 143 -3.78 -43.14 -9.82
N GLU A 144 -4.52 -43.76 -10.72
CA GLU A 144 -4.51 -43.49 -12.14
C GLU A 144 -4.67 -41.97 -12.35
N ASP A 145 -3.87 -41.45 -13.25
CA ASP A 145 -3.90 -40.06 -13.73
C ASP A 145 -5.28 -39.80 -14.35
N ASP A 146 -6.22 -39.35 -13.55
CA ASP A 146 -7.42 -38.69 -14.02
C ASP A 146 -7.14 -37.21 -14.12
N ASP A 147 -6.71 -36.79 -15.28
CA ASP A 147 -6.37 -35.44 -15.71
C ASP A 147 -7.62 -34.52 -15.81
N SER A 148 -8.65 -34.80 -15.04
CA SER A 148 -9.79 -33.94 -14.78
C SER A 148 -9.61 -33.28 -13.40
N GLU A 149 -8.65 -32.38 -13.26
CA GLU A 149 -8.76 -31.29 -12.30
C GLU A 149 -9.89 -30.35 -12.75
N GLU A 150 -11.11 -30.88 -12.73
CA GLU A 150 -12.30 -30.04 -12.64
C GLU A 150 -12.07 -29.13 -11.43
N ASN A 151 -11.98 -27.84 -11.68
CA ASN A 151 -12.01 -26.75 -10.72
C ASN A 151 -13.08 -27.05 -9.65
N LYS A 152 -12.73 -27.77 -8.61
CA LYS A 152 -13.56 -27.93 -7.42
C LYS A 152 -13.54 -26.57 -6.73
N GLY A 153 -14.37 -25.64 -7.23
CA GLY A 153 -14.67 -24.38 -6.58
C GLY A 153 -15.11 -24.64 -5.14
N ALA A 154 -15.15 -23.59 -4.33
CA ALA A 154 -15.61 -23.68 -2.96
C ALA A 154 -16.96 -24.42 -2.88
N ASP A 155 -17.11 -25.28 -1.86
CA ASP A 155 -18.35 -25.97 -1.57
C ASP A 155 -19.52 -24.97 -1.43
N PRO A 156 -20.57 -25.06 -2.27
CA PRO A 156 -21.66 -24.08 -2.26
C PRO A 156 -22.45 -24.07 -0.94
N VAL A 157 -22.51 -25.19 -0.21
CA VAL A 157 -23.22 -25.26 1.07
C VAL A 157 -22.42 -24.49 2.14
N LEU A 158 -21.14 -24.77 2.22
CA LEU A 158 -20.23 -24.05 3.13
C LEU A 158 -20.17 -22.56 2.79
N ALA A 159 -20.18 -22.23 1.50
CA ALA A 159 -20.21 -20.84 1.05
C ALA A 159 -21.47 -20.13 1.54
N ALA A 160 -22.65 -20.74 1.36
CA ALA A 160 -23.92 -20.15 1.81
C ALA A 160 -23.93 -19.90 3.34
N GLU A 161 -23.41 -20.84 4.13
CA GLU A 161 -23.31 -20.69 5.58
C GLU A 161 -22.38 -19.53 5.96
N ARG A 162 -21.20 -19.45 5.36
CA ARG A 162 -20.20 -18.40 5.65
C ARG A 162 -20.69 -17.02 5.20
N PHE A 163 -21.32 -16.91 4.04
CA PHE A 163 -21.92 -15.65 3.60
C PHE A 163 -23.10 -15.22 4.47
N ALA A 164 -23.91 -16.15 4.98
CA ALA A 164 -24.97 -15.84 5.93
C ALA A 164 -24.43 -15.29 7.27
N ILE A 165 -23.29 -15.80 7.72
CA ILE A 165 -22.60 -15.26 8.91
C ILE A 165 -22.08 -13.85 8.62
N LEU A 166 -21.43 -13.65 7.47
CA LEU A 166 -20.92 -12.35 7.03
C LEU A 166 -22.04 -11.30 6.94
N GLU A 167 -23.16 -11.65 6.31
CA GLU A 167 -24.32 -10.77 6.18
C GLU A 167 -24.90 -10.35 7.54
N LYS A 168 -25.02 -11.30 8.48
CA LYS A 168 -25.47 -11.01 9.84
C LYS A 168 -24.52 -10.05 10.55
N GLN A 169 -23.21 -10.28 10.41
CA GLN A 169 -22.20 -9.43 11.05
C GLN A 169 -22.15 -8.05 10.40
N PHE A 170 -22.26 -7.97 9.08
CA PHE A 170 -22.36 -6.71 8.34
C PHE A 170 -23.54 -5.87 8.82
N LYS A 171 -24.74 -6.46 8.91
CA LYS A 171 -25.95 -5.78 9.43
C LYS A 171 -25.80 -5.33 10.87
N LYS A 172 -25.07 -6.06 11.72
CA LYS A 172 -24.78 -5.64 13.10
C LYS A 172 -23.81 -4.45 13.11
N ALA A 173 -22.72 -4.54 12.37
CA ALA A 173 -21.74 -3.47 12.25
C ALA A 173 -22.38 -2.18 11.72
N GLU A 174 -23.20 -2.27 10.67
CA GLU A 174 -23.94 -1.11 10.13
C GLU A 174 -24.86 -0.45 11.16
N ARG A 175 -25.61 -1.25 11.94
CA ARG A 175 -26.46 -0.74 13.03
C ARG A 175 -25.65 -0.13 14.16
N ALA A 176 -24.53 -0.72 14.51
CA ALA A 176 -23.65 -0.22 15.56
C ALA A 176 -23.02 1.13 15.15
N ILE A 177 -22.56 1.25 13.92
CA ILE A 177 -22.01 2.48 13.36
C ILE A 177 -23.07 3.58 13.34
N LYS A 178 -24.29 3.27 12.89
CA LYS A 178 -25.40 4.26 12.87
C LYS A 178 -25.81 4.74 14.28
N LYS A 179 -25.62 3.90 15.30
CA LYS A 179 -26.06 4.21 16.67
C LYS A 179 -24.99 4.83 17.55
N TYR A 180 -23.75 4.38 17.44
CA TYR A 180 -22.67 4.69 18.38
C TYR A 180 -21.48 5.41 17.76
N ASP A 181 -21.47 5.56 16.42
CA ASP A 181 -20.33 6.02 15.62
C ASP A 181 -19.19 4.99 15.52
N ARG A 182 -18.34 5.13 14.49
CA ARG A 182 -17.22 4.20 14.21
C ARG A 182 -16.12 4.25 15.26
N SER A 183 -15.81 5.44 15.77
CA SER A 183 -14.78 5.68 16.78
C SER A 183 -15.16 5.18 18.17
N SER A 184 -16.42 4.75 18.40
CA SER A 184 -16.85 4.20 19.67
C SER A 184 -16.29 2.79 19.89
N THR A 185 -16.06 2.43 21.16
CA THR A 185 -15.58 1.08 21.52
C THR A 185 -16.51 -0.05 21.05
N GLN A 186 -17.80 0.23 20.90
CA GLN A 186 -18.78 -0.75 20.41
C GLN A 186 -18.76 -0.82 18.89
N GLY A 187 -18.66 0.33 18.18
CA GLY A 187 -18.50 0.37 16.74
C GLY A 187 -17.21 -0.34 16.28
N ALA A 188 -16.10 -0.05 16.94
CA ALA A 188 -14.82 -0.69 16.68
C ALA A 188 -14.86 -2.22 16.84
N LYS A 189 -15.47 -2.73 17.93
CA LYS A 189 -15.62 -4.18 18.16
C LYS A 189 -16.44 -4.89 17.07
N GLU A 190 -17.53 -4.27 16.62
CA GLU A 190 -18.36 -4.89 15.56
C GLU A 190 -17.66 -4.82 14.19
N LEU A 191 -16.85 -3.79 13.95
CA LEU A 191 -15.99 -3.71 12.75
C LEU A 191 -14.89 -4.77 12.79
N GLU A 192 -14.23 -4.96 13.93
CA GLU A 192 -13.23 -6.00 14.11
C GLU A 192 -13.83 -7.39 13.88
N ALA A 193 -15.00 -7.67 14.47
CA ALA A 193 -15.72 -8.92 14.24
C ALA A 193 -16.16 -9.11 12.77
N LEU A 194 -16.46 -8.01 12.05
CA LEU A 194 -16.71 -8.05 10.61
C LEU A 194 -15.43 -8.42 9.84
N GLY A 195 -14.30 -7.81 10.21
CA GLY A 195 -12.98 -8.13 9.66
C GLY A 195 -12.60 -9.59 9.86
N GLU A 196 -12.79 -10.10 11.08
CA GLU A 196 -12.57 -11.52 11.39
C GLU A 196 -13.44 -12.45 10.52
N ALA A 197 -14.70 -12.09 10.27
CA ALA A 197 -15.56 -12.89 9.41
C ALA A 197 -15.14 -12.81 7.93
N PHE A 198 -14.63 -11.66 7.48
CA PHE A 198 -14.27 -11.42 6.09
C PHE A 198 -12.89 -11.99 5.71
N GLN A 199 -11.94 -12.05 6.62
CA GLN A 199 -10.59 -12.55 6.36
C GLN A 199 -10.51 -14.04 5.99
N PHE A 200 -11.57 -14.83 6.24
CA PHE A 200 -11.60 -16.26 5.92
C PHE A 200 -11.88 -16.58 4.46
N PHE A 201 -12.29 -15.60 3.68
CA PHE A 201 -12.61 -15.81 2.28
C PHE A 201 -11.35 -15.78 1.40
N LYS A 202 -11.17 -16.79 0.57
CA LYS A 202 -10.13 -16.82 -0.47
C LYS A 202 -10.78 -16.46 -1.80
N PHE A 203 -10.78 -15.15 -2.09
CA PHE A 203 -11.37 -14.62 -3.32
C PHE A 203 -10.52 -14.93 -4.55
N VAL A 204 -11.19 -14.93 -5.71
CA VAL A 204 -10.50 -14.93 -7.00
C VAL A 204 -9.69 -13.64 -7.15
N PRO A 205 -8.47 -13.68 -7.74
CA PRO A 205 -7.61 -12.51 -7.87
C PRO A 205 -8.32 -11.29 -8.46
N LYS A 206 -9.13 -11.50 -9.50
CA LYS A 206 -9.90 -10.42 -10.13
C LYS A 206 -10.85 -9.70 -9.17
N HIS A 207 -11.49 -10.44 -8.26
CA HIS A 207 -12.39 -9.85 -7.27
C HIS A 207 -11.60 -9.19 -6.14
N TYR A 208 -10.56 -9.86 -5.63
CA TYR A 208 -9.65 -9.33 -4.63
C TYR A 208 -9.03 -7.99 -5.08
N ASP A 209 -8.50 -7.94 -6.30
CA ASP A 209 -7.93 -6.72 -6.86
C ASP A 209 -8.96 -5.59 -6.96
N ALA A 210 -10.20 -5.89 -7.34
CA ALA A 210 -11.26 -4.91 -7.40
C ALA A 210 -11.59 -4.31 -6.03
N LEU A 211 -11.62 -5.12 -4.95
CA LEU A 211 -11.84 -4.66 -3.59
C LEU A 211 -10.70 -3.75 -3.10
N VAL A 212 -9.46 -4.19 -3.30
CA VAL A 212 -8.26 -3.43 -2.92
C VAL A 212 -8.17 -2.13 -3.72
N GLN A 213 -8.49 -2.18 -5.03
CA GLN A 213 -8.43 -1.00 -5.90
C GLN A 213 -9.44 0.06 -5.48
N MET A 214 -10.65 -0.31 -5.01
CA MET A 214 -11.65 0.62 -4.50
C MET A 214 -11.11 1.48 -3.35
N VAL A 215 -10.41 0.86 -2.40
CA VAL A 215 -9.78 1.55 -1.27
C VAL A 215 -8.61 2.42 -1.75
N ARG A 216 -7.71 1.83 -2.58
CA ARG A 216 -6.54 2.53 -3.13
C ARG A 216 -6.91 3.74 -3.97
N ASP A 217 -7.97 3.68 -4.75
CA ASP A 217 -8.42 4.80 -5.58
C ASP A 217 -8.86 5.98 -4.72
N THR A 218 -9.62 5.72 -3.66
CA THR A 218 -10.06 6.77 -2.75
C THR A 218 -8.89 7.39 -2.00
N HIS A 219 -8.03 6.56 -1.41
CA HIS A 219 -6.82 7.01 -0.74
C HIS A 219 -5.89 7.77 -1.71
N GLY A 220 -5.70 7.25 -2.93
CA GLY A 220 -4.90 7.88 -3.97
C GLY A 220 -5.46 9.23 -4.44
N GLN A 221 -6.79 9.41 -4.48
CA GLN A 221 -7.43 10.70 -4.76
C GLN A 221 -7.11 11.72 -3.67
N ILE A 222 -7.25 11.35 -2.40
CA ILE A 222 -6.94 12.22 -1.26
C ILE A 222 -5.46 12.60 -1.28
N ARG A 223 -4.55 11.62 -1.38
CA ARG A 223 -3.10 11.84 -1.42
C ARG A 223 -2.64 12.73 -2.58
N ARG A 224 -3.27 12.62 -3.74
CA ARG A 224 -2.98 13.51 -4.89
C ARG A 224 -3.33 14.96 -4.57
N GLN A 225 -4.50 15.21 -3.96
CA GLN A 225 -4.91 16.56 -3.58
C GLN A 225 -4.04 17.11 -2.45
N GLU A 226 -3.69 16.33 -1.45
CA GLU A 226 -2.77 16.73 -0.38
C GLU A 226 -1.39 17.12 -0.91
N ARG A 227 -0.82 16.34 -1.82
CA ARG A 227 0.45 16.67 -2.48
C ARG A 227 0.33 17.96 -3.29
N HIS A 228 -0.79 18.18 -3.96
CA HIS A 228 -1.04 19.41 -4.69
C HIS A 228 -1.06 20.62 -3.75
N ILE A 229 -1.78 20.53 -2.63
CA ILE A 229 -1.84 21.58 -1.59
C ILE A 229 -0.44 21.81 -1.01
N MET A 230 0.28 20.75 -0.62
CA MET A 230 1.63 20.86 -0.09
C MET A 230 2.58 21.56 -1.07
N ASN A 231 2.58 21.16 -2.34
CA ASN A 231 3.42 21.80 -3.37
C ASN A 231 3.05 23.26 -3.59
N THR A 232 1.77 23.61 -3.56
CA THR A 232 1.30 24.98 -3.69
C THR A 232 1.73 25.83 -2.49
N CYS A 233 1.58 25.32 -1.27
CA CYS A 233 1.98 26.02 -0.06
C CYS A 233 3.49 26.16 0.07
N THR A 234 4.26 25.09 -0.18
CA THR A 234 5.72 25.11 0.05
C THR A 234 6.48 25.72 -1.11
N ARG A 235 6.23 25.30 -2.35
CA ARG A 235 6.99 25.76 -3.52
C ARG A 235 6.53 27.11 -4.04
N ARG A 236 5.21 27.34 -4.14
CA ARG A 236 4.65 28.58 -4.71
C ARG A 236 4.50 29.68 -3.67
N ALA A 237 3.92 29.38 -2.51
CA ALA A 237 3.72 30.37 -1.44
C ALA A 237 4.94 30.52 -0.52
N LYS A 238 6.00 29.68 -0.68
CA LYS A 238 7.23 29.72 0.12
C LYS A 238 7.00 29.53 1.63
N MET A 239 6.01 28.74 2.01
CA MET A 239 5.77 28.35 3.39
C MET A 239 6.77 27.26 3.80
N PRO A 240 7.42 27.32 4.98
CA PRO A 240 8.31 26.26 5.44
C PRO A 240 7.57 24.94 5.56
N ARG A 241 8.16 23.84 5.03
CA ARG A 241 7.53 22.51 5.01
C ARG A 241 7.17 22.01 6.42
N LYS A 242 8.02 22.28 7.41
CA LYS A 242 7.77 21.88 8.80
C LYS A 242 6.49 22.52 9.35
N VAL A 243 6.34 23.83 9.17
CA VAL A 243 5.15 24.58 9.57
C VAL A 243 3.90 24.09 8.85
N PHE A 244 4.00 23.75 7.56
CA PHE A 244 2.89 23.17 6.81
C PHE A 244 2.46 21.83 7.40
N LEU A 245 3.37 20.89 7.64
CA LEU A 245 3.06 19.56 8.17
C LEU A 245 2.41 19.64 9.55
N GLU A 246 2.92 20.49 10.43
CA GLU A 246 2.39 20.67 11.79
C GLU A 246 0.96 21.26 11.80
N ASN A 247 0.65 22.14 10.85
CA ASN A 247 -0.62 22.85 10.85
C ASN A 247 -1.68 22.25 9.91
N PHE A 248 -1.28 21.41 8.94
CA PHE A 248 -2.20 20.86 7.94
C PHE A 248 -2.74 19.50 8.34
N ALA A 249 -1.99 18.71 9.12
CA ALA A 249 -2.45 17.42 9.60
C ALA A 249 -3.75 17.57 10.42
N GLY A 250 -4.77 16.80 10.07
CA GLY A 250 -6.11 16.88 10.68
C GLY A 250 -7.01 18.03 10.18
N HIS A 251 -6.51 18.88 9.27
CA HIS A 251 -7.27 20.01 8.71
C HIS A 251 -7.41 19.91 7.18
N GLU A 252 -7.25 18.74 6.61
CA GLU A 252 -7.22 18.52 5.16
C GLU A 252 -8.52 18.92 4.47
N ALA A 253 -9.66 18.71 5.14
CA ALA A 253 -10.98 19.08 4.65
C ALA A 253 -11.51 20.42 5.21
N ASP A 254 -10.74 21.11 6.09
CA ASP A 254 -11.16 22.34 6.74
C ASP A 254 -10.98 23.54 5.81
N MET A 255 -12.09 24.04 5.25
CA MET A 255 -12.11 25.23 4.40
C MET A 255 -11.66 26.51 5.12
N LYS A 256 -11.65 26.53 6.46
CA LYS A 256 -11.21 27.69 7.26
C LYS A 256 -9.71 27.72 7.51
N TRP A 257 -9.00 26.65 7.12
CA TRP A 257 -7.56 26.51 7.35
C TRP A 257 -6.75 27.58 6.60
N VAL A 258 -7.04 27.83 5.31
CA VAL A 258 -6.31 28.83 4.50
C VAL A 258 -6.45 30.24 5.05
N PRO A 259 -7.68 30.74 5.36
CA PRO A 259 -7.82 32.05 6.00
C PRO A 259 -7.10 32.18 7.35
N LYS A 260 -7.04 31.10 8.16
CA LYS A 260 -6.29 31.07 9.41
C LYS A 260 -4.78 31.25 9.16
N GLN A 261 -4.22 30.56 8.17
CA GLN A 261 -2.80 30.64 7.83
C GLN A 261 -2.43 32.01 7.24
N ILE A 262 -3.31 32.65 6.47
CA ILE A 262 -3.12 34.02 5.96
C ILE A 262 -3.02 35.01 7.13
N LYS A 263 -3.89 34.87 8.15
CA LYS A 263 -3.85 35.68 9.38
C LYS A 263 -2.60 35.42 10.23
N ALA A 264 -2.07 34.20 10.21
CA ALA A 264 -0.86 33.81 10.92
C ALA A 264 0.45 34.32 10.28
N GLY A 265 0.37 35.11 9.20
CA GLY A 265 1.53 35.75 8.58
C GLY A 265 1.91 35.22 7.18
N HIS A 266 1.23 34.18 6.70
CA HIS A 266 1.51 33.60 5.37
C HIS A 266 0.69 34.29 4.26
N SER A 267 0.83 35.61 4.11
CA SER A 267 0.05 36.43 3.17
C SER A 267 0.17 36.01 1.71
N LYS A 268 1.27 35.34 1.32
CA LYS A 268 1.49 34.83 -0.05
C LYS A 268 0.47 33.75 -0.44
N LEU A 269 -0.12 33.04 0.54
CA LEU A 269 -1.16 32.03 0.30
C LEU A 269 -2.42 32.62 -0.34
N LYS A 270 -2.71 33.93 -0.11
CA LYS A 270 -3.87 34.60 -0.69
C LYS A 270 -3.96 34.50 -2.22
N LYS A 271 -2.80 34.45 -2.90
CA LYS A 271 -2.76 34.29 -4.37
C LYS A 271 -3.20 32.90 -4.85
N PHE A 272 -3.15 31.90 -4.00
CA PHE A 272 -3.42 30.50 -4.30
C PHE A 272 -4.60 29.95 -3.51
N GLU A 273 -5.37 30.81 -2.86
CA GLU A 273 -6.49 30.47 -2.00
C GLU A 273 -7.53 29.63 -2.75
N ASP A 274 -7.94 30.06 -3.96
CA ASP A 274 -8.91 29.35 -4.78
C ASP A 274 -8.45 27.95 -5.21
N ASP A 275 -7.16 27.80 -5.51
CA ASP A 275 -6.57 26.52 -5.91
C ASP A 275 -6.60 25.55 -4.74
N ILE A 276 -6.24 26.02 -3.54
CA ILE A 276 -6.23 25.21 -2.32
C ILE A 276 -7.66 24.84 -1.95
N PHE A 277 -8.61 25.77 -2.01
CA PHE A 277 -10.02 25.51 -1.76
C PHE A 277 -10.61 24.45 -2.70
N ARG A 278 -10.27 24.49 -3.98
CA ARG A 278 -10.71 23.46 -4.94
C ARG A 278 -10.18 22.10 -4.57
N ALA A 279 -8.91 22.02 -4.14
CA ALA A 279 -8.31 20.77 -3.71
C ALA A 279 -8.94 20.26 -2.41
N GLN A 280 -9.13 21.11 -1.40
CA GLN A 280 -9.84 20.78 -0.15
C GLN A 280 -11.27 20.31 -0.40
N LYS A 281 -11.99 20.99 -1.30
CA LYS A 281 -13.34 20.59 -1.70
C LYS A 281 -13.38 19.19 -2.31
N ARG A 282 -12.37 18.83 -3.14
CA ARG A 282 -12.25 17.48 -3.70
C ARG A 282 -11.95 16.43 -2.64
N ILE A 283 -11.10 16.75 -1.64
CA ILE A 283 -10.85 15.87 -0.50
C ILE A 283 -12.17 15.65 0.27
N LYS A 284 -12.88 16.73 0.57
CA LYS A 284 -14.16 16.67 1.28
C LYS A 284 -15.21 15.85 0.52
N GLN A 285 -15.30 16.03 -0.80
CA GLN A 285 -16.20 15.25 -1.64
C GLN A 285 -15.84 13.76 -1.68
N ALA A 286 -14.52 13.42 -1.67
CA ALA A 286 -14.08 12.03 -1.61
C ALA A 286 -14.44 11.40 -0.25
N SER A 287 -14.23 12.12 0.85
CA SER A 287 -14.62 11.72 2.20
C SER A 287 -16.15 11.54 2.33
N GLU A 288 -16.93 12.50 1.88
CA GLU A 288 -18.41 12.45 1.91
C GLU A 288 -18.99 11.30 1.06
N ARG A 289 -18.35 10.98 -0.10
CA ARG A 289 -18.78 9.87 -0.96
C ARG A 289 -18.66 8.52 -0.27
N VAL A 290 -17.61 8.36 0.52
CA VAL A 290 -17.31 7.13 1.26
C VAL A 290 -18.01 7.11 2.62
N GLY A 291 -18.33 8.29 3.18
CA GLY A 291 -18.90 8.41 4.52
C GLY A 291 -17.89 8.18 5.64
N LEU A 292 -16.59 8.40 5.36
CA LEU A 292 -15.50 8.29 6.32
C LEU A 292 -14.77 9.61 6.47
N GLU A 293 -14.23 9.86 7.67
CA GLU A 293 -13.32 10.99 7.86
C GLU A 293 -11.97 10.74 7.15
N VAL A 294 -11.30 11.82 6.76
CA VAL A 294 -10.01 11.72 6.04
C VAL A 294 -8.96 10.97 6.86
N ILE A 295 -8.99 11.10 8.17
CA ILE A 295 -8.08 10.40 9.09
C ILE A 295 -8.35 8.90 9.02
N GLU A 296 -9.61 8.49 9.14
CA GLU A 296 -10.00 7.07 9.06
C GLU A 296 -9.61 6.42 7.73
N ILE A 297 -9.77 7.15 6.60
CA ILE A 297 -9.36 6.65 5.27
C ILE A 297 -7.83 6.45 5.17
N LYS A 298 -7.06 7.20 5.95
CA LYS A 298 -5.60 7.08 5.96
C LYS A 298 -5.09 5.95 6.85
N ASP A 299 -5.87 5.61 7.87
CA ASP A 299 -5.51 4.60 8.87
C ASP A 299 -5.86 3.16 8.39
N ILE A 300 -6.78 3.03 7.41
CA ILE A 300 -7.10 1.78 6.71
C ILE A 300 -6.03 1.49 5.64
#